data_8f5e22a9797656797cb62bc9856c9850
#
_entry.id   8f5e22a9797656797cb62bc9856c9850
#
_cell.length_a   1.000
_cell.length_b   1.000
_cell.length_c   1.000
_cell.angle_alpha   90.00
_cell.angle_beta   90.00
_cell.angle_gamma   90.00
#
_symmetry.space_group_name_H-M   'P 1'
#
loop_
_entity.id
_entity.type
_entity.pdbx_description
1 polymer ?
#
loop_
_entity_poly.entity_id
_entity_poly.type
_entity_poly.pdbx_seq_one_letter_code
_entity_poly.pdbx_strand_id
1 'polypeptide(L)'
;LYSSIAFLGAAITYAFTTGDTTYVQDSAFNEATKKEIINNRVVRKTAEGKHWEADIKLVYSLDTSEPTKEGDEYTWPYRGISRHGAYYVEVDGPKTSVNFISESSQETITPGRIKAKHTGGHWVISFETDESASPSASSSRSSSI
;
A
#
# COMPACT_ATOMS: atom_id res chain seq x y z
N LEU A 1 -10.13 15.79 1.61
CA LEU A 1 -8.77 15.26 1.50
C LEU A 1 -8.50 14.10 2.45
N TYR A 2 -8.86 14.21 3.73
CA TYR A 2 -8.61 13.12 4.67
C TYR A 2 -9.36 11.84 4.30
N SER A 3 -10.58 11.97 3.82
CA SER A 3 -11.32 10.81 3.36
C SER A 3 -10.69 10.20 2.12
N SER A 4 -10.07 11.00 1.26
CA SER A 4 -9.35 10.49 0.12
C SER A 4 -8.13 9.67 0.56
N ILE A 5 -7.43 10.12 1.59
CA ILE A 5 -6.27 9.38 2.12
C ILE A 5 -6.72 8.05 2.74
N ALA A 6 -7.80 8.05 3.50
CA ALA A 6 -8.34 6.82 4.06
C ALA A 6 -8.76 5.85 2.95
N PHE A 7 -9.34 6.37 1.89
CA PHE A 7 -9.74 5.56 0.74
C PHE A 7 -8.54 4.88 0.07
N LEU A 8 -7.38 5.54 0.04
CA LEU A 8 -6.19 4.96 -0.59
C LEU A 8 -5.79 3.65 0.06
N GLY A 9 -5.76 3.61 1.38
CA GLY A 9 -5.42 2.38 2.10
C GLY A 9 -6.42 1.27 1.81
N ALA A 10 -7.70 1.60 1.79
CA ALA A 10 -8.74 0.64 1.48
C ALA A 10 -8.64 0.13 0.04
N ALA A 11 -8.34 1.01 -0.90
CA ALA A 11 -8.21 0.66 -2.31
C ALA A 11 -7.05 -0.31 -2.55
N ILE A 12 -5.91 -0.07 -1.91
CA ILE A 12 -4.75 -0.96 -1.99
C ILE A 12 -5.07 -2.30 -1.35
N THR A 13 -5.67 -2.29 -0.17
CA THR A 13 -6.06 -3.52 0.52
C THR A 13 -6.96 -4.37 -0.37
N TYR A 14 -7.92 -3.74 -1.01
CA TYR A 14 -8.84 -4.44 -1.91
C TYR A 14 -8.11 -5.02 -3.13
N ALA A 15 -7.18 -4.27 -3.71
CA ALA A 15 -6.41 -4.74 -4.85
C ALA A 15 -5.57 -5.97 -4.49
N PHE A 16 -4.90 -5.96 -3.34
CA PHE A 16 -4.09 -7.10 -2.92
C PHE A 16 -4.93 -8.30 -2.47
N THR A 17 -6.15 -8.07 -2.03
CA THR A 17 -7.04 -9.14 -1.58
C THR A 17 -7.78 -9.80 -2.75
N THR A 18 -8.19 -9.01 -3.72
CA THR A 18 -9.07 -9.49 -4.80
C THR A 18 -8.43 -9.45 -6.19
N GLY A 19 -7.39 -8.67 -6.36
CA GLY A 19 -6.81 -8.41 -7.69
C GLY A 19 -7.55 -7.33 -8.47
N ASP A 20 -8.64 -6.79 -7.94
CA ASP A 20 -9.40 -5.73 -8.61
C ASP A 20 -8.76 -4.37 -8.32
N THR A 21 -8.28 -3.71 -9.36
CA THR A 21 -7.58 -2.43 -9.26
C THR A 21 -8.45 -1.22 -9.62
N THR A 22 -9.75 -1.42 -9.80
CA THR A 22 -10.65 -0.33 -10.19
C THR A 22 -10.59 0.85 -9.23
N TYR A 23 -10.62 0.58 -7.94
CA TYR A 23 -10.57 1.64 -6.94
C TYR A 23 -9.23 2.35 -6.88
N VAL A 24 -8.14 1.65 -7.17
CA VAL A 24 -6.82 2.26 -7.28
C VAL A 24 -6.79 3.20 -8.50
N GLN A 25 -7.34 2.76 -9.61
CA GLN A 25 -7.39 3.57 -10.83
C GLN A 25 -8.19 4.85 -10.64
N ASP A 26 -9.26 4.77 -9.88
CA ASP A 26 -10.13 5.92 -9.61
C ASP A 26 -9.67 6.77 -8.43
N SER A 27 -8.58 6.39 -7.79
CA SER A 27 -8.11 7.06 -6.58
C SER A 27 -7.31 8.33 -6.88
N ALA A 28 -6.96 9.04 -5.83
CA ALA A 28 -6.14 10.25 -5.92
C ALA A 28 -4.63 9.97 -5.97
N PHE A 29 -4.21 8.72 -6.07
CA PHE A 29 -2.79 8.41 -6.25
C PHE A 29 -2.25 9.05 -7.52
N ASN A 30 -0.98 9.40 -7.52
CA ASN A 30 -0.31 9.83 -8.75
C ASN A 30 -0.18 8.63 -9.71
N GLU A 31 0.04 8.93 -10.98
CA GLU A 31 0.04 7.89 -12.02
C GLU A 31 1.13 6.84 -11.82
N ALA A 32 2.29 7.25 -11.34
CA ALA A 32 3.38 6.30 -11.10
C ALA A 32 3.00 5.26 -10.05
N THR A 33 2.37 5.69 -8.97
CA THR A 33 1.93 4.78 -7.91
C THR A 33 0.81 3.87 -8.41
N LYS A 34 -0.13 4.39 -9.19
CA LYS A 34 -1.18 3.56 -9.79
C LYS A 34 -0.58 2.46 -10.63
N LYS A 35 0.39 2.78 -11.46
CA LYS A 35 1.05 1.78 -12.32
C LYS A 35 1.77 0.71 -11.50
N GLU A 36 2.45 1.10 -10.44
CA GLU A 36 3.13 0.14 -9.59
C GLU A 36 2.16 -0.87 -8.99
N ILE A 37 1.02 -0.41 -8.51
CA ILE A 37 0.03 -1.29 -7.91
C ILE A 37 -0.61 -2.19 -8.96
N ILE A 38 -1.01 -1.62 -10.08
CA ILE A 38 -1.66 -2.38 -11.16
C ILE A 38 -0.74 -3.46 -11.72
N ASN A 39 0.54 -3.18 -11.82
CA ASN A 39 1.52 -4.13 -12.35
C ASN A 39 2.19 -4.99 -11.29
N ASN A 40 1.79 -4.85 -10.04
CA ASN A 40 2.36 -5.64 -8.96
C ASN A 40 2.09 -7.13 -9.20
N ARG A 41 3.12 -7.94 -9.02
CA ARG A 41 3.04 -9.37 -9.27
C ARG A 41 1.95 -10.07 -8.46
N VAL A 42 1.87 -9.74 -7.18
CA VAL A 42 0.88 -10.36 -6.28
C VAL A 42 -0.53 -9.96 -6.68
N VAL A 43 -0.76 -8.68 -6.97
CA VAL A 43 -2.06 -8.19 -7.41
C VAL A 43 -2.50 -8.91 -8.69
N ARG A 44 -1.59 -9.05 -9.64
CA ARG A 44 -1.90 -9.71 -10.93
C ARG A 44 -2.19 -11.19 -10.73
N LYS A 45 -1.40 -11.90 -9.94
CA LYS A 45 -1.64 -13.31 -9.66
C LYS A 45 -2.94 -13.54 -8.89
N THR A 46 -3.27 -12.63 -7.99
CA THR A 46 -4.52 -12.68 -7.26
C THR A 46 -5.71 -12.52 -8.20
N ALA A 47 -5.63 -11.61 -9.15
CA ALA A 47 -6.67 -11.42 -10.14
C ALA A 47 -6.89 -12.66 -11.01
N GLU A 48 -5.83 -13.45 -11.24
CA GLU A 48 -5.90 -14.69 -12.00
C GLU A 48 -6.33 -15.89 -11.16
N GLY A 49 -6.57 -15.70 -9.88
CA GLY A 49 -6.90 -16.79 -8.97
C GLY A 49 -5.70 -17.67 -8.63
N LYS A 50 -4.50 -17.16 -8.79
CA LYS A 50 -3.26 -17.93 -8.58
C LYS A 50 -2.49 -17.55 -7.33
N HIS A 51 -2.99 -16.61 -6.58
CA HIS A 51 -2.39 -16.19 -5.32
C HIS A 51 -3.51 -15.86 -4.34
N TRP A 52 -3.38 -16.32 -3.12
CA TRP A 52 -4.32 -16.01 -2.06
C TRP A 52 -3.56 -15.80 -0.76
N GLU A 53 -3.91 -14.74 -0.08
CA GLU A 53 -3.25 -14.37 1.16
C GLU A 53 -4.30 -13.81 2.11
N ALA A 54 -4.32 -14.33 3.32
CA ALA A 54 -5.28 -13.87 4.32
C ALA A 54 -4.72 -12.67 5.07
N ASP A 55 -5.62 -11.90 5.66
CA ASP A 55 -5.26 -10.90 6.64
C ASP A 55 -4.40 -9.73 6.11
N ILE A 56 -4.47 -9.48 4.81
CA ILE A 56 -3.82 -8.30 4.24
C ILE A 56 -4.63 -7.06 4.60
N LYS A 57 -3.93 -6.02 5.06
CA LYS A 57 -4.57 -4.74 5.32
C LYS A 57 -3.54 -3.63 5.26
N LEU A 58 -3.91 -2.50 4.70
CA LEU A 58 -3.08 -1.31 4.70
C LEU A 58 -3.92 -0.11 5.17
N VAL A 59 -3.38 0.60 6.14
CA VAL A 59 -4.01 1.81 6.67
C VAL A 59 -2.97 2.92 6.68
N TYR A 60 -3.36 4.10 6.26
CA TYR A 60 -2.52 5.29 6.37
C TYR A 60 -3.00 6.12 7.56
N SER A 61 -2.08 6.41 8.46
CA SER A 61 -2.36 7.23 9.63
C SER A 61 -1.52 8.49 9.59
N LEU A 62 -2.15 9.64 9.70
CA LEU A 62 -1.44 10.91 9.71
C LEU A 62 -0.96 11.20 11.13
N ASP A 63 0.30 11.62 11.26
CA ASP A 63 0.87 11.92 12.57
C ASP A 63 0.47 13.29 13.09
N THR A 64 -0.02 14.18 12.24
CA THR A 64 -0.47 15.50 12.63
C THR A 64 -1.68 15.89 11.79
N SER A 65 -2.53 16.72 12.33
CA SER A 65 -3.69 17.22 11.61
C SER A 65 -3.34 18.41 10.71
N GLU A 66 -2.18 19.01 10.90
CA GLU A 66 -1.82 20.19 10.13
C GLU A 66 -0.67 19.91 9.18
N PRO A 67 -0.86 20.18 7.89
CA PRO A 67 0.20 19.99 6.92
C PRO A 67 1.20 21.15 6.93
N THR A 68 2.36 20.88 6.38
CA THR A 68 3.27 21.93 5.96
C THR A 68 2.92 22.28 4.52
N LYS A 69 2.75 23.55 4.24
CA LYS A 69 2.40 23.99 2.89
C LYS A 69 3.59 24.66 2.20
N GLU A 70 3.89 24.22 1.00
CA GLU A 70 4.90 24.85 0.15
C GLU A 70 4.28 25.09 -1.22
N GLY A 71 4.04 26.35 -1.56
CA GLY A 71 3.36 26.67 -2.80
C GLY A 71 1.95 26.11 -2.80
N ASP A 72 1.65 25.25 -3.75
CA ASP A 72 0.34 24.60 -3.87
C ASP A 72 0.37 23.14 -3.38
N GLU A 73 1.46 22.73 -2.75
CA GLU A 73 1.61 21.37 -2.26
C GLU A 73 1.54 21.32 -0.73
N TYR A 74 0.84 20.33 -0.23
CA TYR A 74 0.70 20.08 1.20
C TYR A 74 1.43 18.79 1.55
N THR A 75 2.12 18.78 2.68
CA THR A 75 2.89 17.63 3.14
C THR A 75 2.52 17.28 4.58
N TRP A 76 2.25 16.00 4.83
CA TRP A 76 1.99 15.47 6.16
C TRP A 76 2.97 14.34 6.47
N PRO A 77 3.48 14.25 7.70
CA PRO A 77 4.08 13.02 8.18
C PRO A 77 3.00 11.96 8.32
N TYR A 78 3.30 10.73 7.95
CA TYR A 78 2.33 9.64 8.10
C TYR A 78 3.01 8.35 8.53
N ARG A 79 2.20 7.41 8.96
CA ARG A 79 2.62 6.03 9.13
C ARG A 79 1.73 5.14 8.27
N GLY A 80 2.35 4.31 7.45
CA GLY A 80 1.68 3.25 6.75
C GLY A 80 1.71 2.01 7.64
N ILE A 81 0.55 1.50 7.99
CA ILE A 81 0.43 0.32 8.83
C ILE A 81 -0.06 -0.80 7.93
N SER A 82 0.82 -1.75 7.64
CA SER A 82 0.48 -2.89 6.81
C SER A 82 0.45 -4.17 7.63
N ARG A 83 -0.49 -5.04 7.29
CA ARG A 83 -0.62 -6.33 7.94
C ARG A 83 -0.60 -7.41 6.87
N HIS A 84 0.06 -8.52 7.15
CA HIS A 84 0.03 -9.71 6.31
C HIS A 84 -0.21 -10.94 7.16
N GLY A 85 -0.74 -11.98 6.55
CA GLY A 85 -0.97 -13.24 7.23
C GLY A 85 0.32 -14.02 7.43
N ALA A 86 0.21 -15.14 8.12
CA ALA A 86 1.33 -16.01 8.40
C ALA A 86 1.80 -16.77 7.15
N TYR A 87 0.93 -16.95 6.19
CA TYR A 87 1.25 -17.71 4.98
C TYR A 87 0.44 -17.20 3.79
N TYR A 88 0.85 -17.61 2.61
CA TYR A 88 0.06 -17.41 1.39
C TYR A 88 0.07 -18.69 0.56
N VAL A 89 -0.94 -18.84 -0.28
CA VAL A 89 -1.08 -19.96 -1.20
C VAL A 89 -0.85 -19.43 -2.61
N GLU A 90 -0.04 -20.13 -3.37
CA GLU A 90 0.26 -19.73 -4.73
C GLU A 90 0.22 -20.91 -5.68
N VAL A 91 -0.36 -20.69 -6.85
CA VAL A 91 -0.42 -21.68 -7.93
C VAL A 91 0.62 -21.29 -8.98
N ASP A 92 1.48 -22.24 -9.31
CA ASP A 92 2.53 -22.04 -10.29
C ASP A 92 2.54 -23.24 -11.21
N GLY A 93 1.91 -23.10 -12.38
CA GLY A 93 1.69 -24.20 -13.30
C GLY A 93 0.83 -25.26 -12.64
N PRO A 94 1.26 -26.54 -12.68
CA PRO A 94 0.50 -27.63 -12.06
C PRO A 94 0.68 -27.71 -10.55
N LYS A 95 1.53 -26.86 -9.96
CA LYS A 95 1.84 -26.90 -8.55
C LYS A 95 1.05 -25.88 -7.77
N THR A 96 0.57 -26.28 -6.60
CA THR A 96 0.02 -25.37 -5.60
C THR A 96 0.90 -25.47 -4.35
N SER A 97 1.37 -24.34 -3.86
CA SER A 97 2.24 -24.32 -2.70
C SER A 97 1.65 -23.47 -1.59
N VAL A 98 1.95 -23.86 -0.36
CA VAL A 98 1.67 -23.05 0.84
C VAL A 98 3.01 -22.53 1.33
N ASN A 99 3.11 -21.22 1.42
CA ASN A 99 4.38 -20.57 1.74
C ASN A 99 4.24 -19.84 3.07
N PHE A 100 5.01 -20.27 4.06
CA PHE A 100 4.93 -19.67 5.39
C PHE A 100 5.86 -18.45 5.46
N ILE A 101 5.32 -17.36 5.98
CA ILE A 101 6.05 -16.10 6.12
C ILE A 101 6.52 -15.96 7.56
N SER A 102 5.65 -16.33 8.50
CA SER A 102 5.93 -16.21 9.93
C SER A 102 5.01 -17.15 10.68
N GLU A 103 5.18 -17.25 12.00
CA GLU A 103 4.34 -18.12 12.83
C GLU A 103 2.92 -17.57 12.99
N SER A 104 2.76 -16.28 12.84
CA SER A 104 1.45 -15.62 13.00
C SER A 104 1.38 -14.39 12.10
N SER A 105 0.22 -13.78 12.04
CA SER A 105 0.05 -12.53 11.32
C SER A 105 0.98 -11.46 11.88
N GLN A 106 1.55 -10.66 11.00
CA GLN A 106 2.50 -9.62 11.36
C GLN A 106 2.02 -8.25 10.92
N GLU A 107 2.39 -7.25 11.69
CA GLU A 107 2.10 -5.86 11.37
C GLU A 107 3.41 -5.10 11.22
N THR A 108 3.52 -4.30 10.16
CA THR A 108 4.69 -3.49 9.88
C THR A 108 4.28 -2.03 9.82
N ILE A 109 5.04 -1.17 10.48
CA ILE A 109 4.79 0.26 10.47
C ILE A 109 5.91 0.95 9.69
N THR A 110 5.54 1.69 8.66
CA THR A 110 6.50 2.39 7.81
C THR A 110 6.25 3.89 7.88
N PRO A 111 7.20 4.67 8.38
CA PRO A 111 7.06 6.12 8.39
C PRO A 111 7.33 6.73 7.03
N GLY A 112 6.77 7.88 6.78
CA GLY A 112 6.99 8.59 5.53
C GLY A 112 6.25 9.90 5.48
N ARG A 113 6.12 10.45 4.29
CA ARG A 113 5.40 11.69 4.04
C ARG A 113 4.39 11.50 2.91
N ILE A 114 3.21 12.07 3.14
CA ILE A 114 2.18 12.17 2.11
C ILE A 114 2.27 13.57 1.53
N LYS A 115 2.32 13.67 0.22
CA LYS A 115 2.27 14.93 -0.50
C LYS A 115 0.98 15.00 -1.29
N ALA A 116 0.26 16.09 -1.15
CA ALA A 116 -1.00 16.29 -1.85
C ALA A 116 -0.98 17.62 -2.58
N LYS A 117 -1.32 17.59 -3.85
CA LYS A 117 -1.37 18.76 -4.70
C LYS A 117 -2.74 18.83 -5.36
N HIS A 118 -3.34 19.99 -5.36
CA HIS A 118 -4.62 20.21 -6.01
C HIS A 118 -4.38 20.70 -7.44
N THR A 119 -4.77 19.91 -8.40
CA THR A 119 -4.53 20.21 -9.81
C THR A 119 -5.78 19.88 -10.63
N GLY A 120 -6.20 20.83 -11.46
CA GLY A 120 -7.33 20.57 -12.37
C GLY A 120 -8.62 20.20 -11.66
N GLY A 121 -8.86 20.74 -10.48
CA GLY A 121 -10.09 20.48 -9.75
C GLY A 121 -10.09 19.22 -8.91
N HIS A 122 -8.97 18.51 -8.82
CA HIS A 122 -8.87 17.29 -8.02
C HIS A 122 -7.53 17.21 -7.31
N TRP A 123 -7.46 16.34 -6.31
CA TRP A 123 -6.23 16.09 -5.57
C TRP A 123 -5.41 15.00 -6.24
N VAL A 124 -4.10 15.19 -6.23
CA VAL A 124 -3.14 14.16 -6.64
C VAL A 124 -2.25 13.89 -5.43
N ILE A 125 -2.17 12.64 -5.01
CA ILE A 125 -1.47 12.24 -3.81
C ILE A 125 -0.30 11.32 -4.14
N SER A 126 0.85 11.61 -3.56
CA SER A 126 2.04 10.78 -3.66
C SER A 126 2.59 10.49 -2.28
N PHE A 127 3.36 9.41 -2.17
CA PHE A 127 3.95 8.98 -0.93
C PHE A 127 5.45 8.91 -1.05
N GLU A 128 6.14 9.35 0.01
CA GLU A 128 7.58 9.19 0.13
C GLU A 128 7.85 8.42 1.40
N THR A 129 8.56 7.30 1.28
CA THR A 129 8.97 6.54 2.44
C THR A 129 10.18 7.21 3.07
N ASP A 130 10.16 7.32 4.39
CA ASP A 130 11.29 7.88 5.11
C ASP A 130 12.32 6.78 5.34
N GLU A 131 13.22 6.62 4.38
CA GLU A 131 14.23 5.57 4.43
C GLU A 131 15.22 5.77 5.56
N SER A 132 15.45 6.98 5.97
CA SER A 132 16.40 7.22 7.03
C SER A 132 15.86 6.82 8.38
N ALA A 133 14.57 6.68 8.52
CA ALA A 133 13.96 6.31 9.79
C ALA A 133 13.92 4.82 10.03
N SER A 134 14.23 4.01 9.04
CA SER A 134 14.13 2.57 9.19
C SER A 134 15.31 1.83 8.66
N PRO A 135 16.48 2.12 9.16
CA PRO A 135 17.67 1.52 8.60
C PRO A 135 17.74 0.05 8.75
N SER A 136 17.33 -0.45 9.80
CA SER A 136 17.60 -1.83 9.97
C SER A 136 16.40 -2.61 9.94
N ALA A 137 15.56 -2.20 10.65
CA ALA A 137 14.57 -3.03 10.97
C ALA A 137 13.91 -3.65 9.93
N SER A 138 13.46 -3.01 9.35
CA SER A 138 12.49 -3.47 8.60
C SER A 138 12.86 -3.98 7.37
N SER A 139 13.91 -3.60 7.07
CA SER A 139 14.26 -3.76 5.74
C SER A 139 13.98 -5.05 5.14
N SER A 140 14.23 -6.02 5.84
CA SER A 140 14.21 -7.30 5.19
C SER A 140 12.84 -7.83 5.00
N ARG A 141 11.97 -7.54 5.85
CA ARG A 141 10.77 -8.27 5.79
C ARG A 141 9.70 -7.61 5.10
N SER A 142 9.72 -6.36 5.09
CA SER A 142 8.65 -5.63 4.51
C SER A 142 8.50 -5.81 3.03
N SER A 143 9.45 -6.37 2.43
CA SER A 143 9.40 -6.57 1.00
C SER A 143 8.31 -7.51 0.56
N SER A 144 7.73 -8.26 1.42
CA SER A 144 6.70 -9.19 1.03
C SER A 144 5.45 -8.51 0.54
N ILE A 145 5.29 -7.27 0.79
CA ILE A 145 4.20 -6.50 0.28
C ILE A 145 4.70 -5.29 -0.48
#